data_067bedb30f5b9c4cf0f1728a494997af
#
_entry.id   067bedb30f5b9c4cf0f1728a494997af
#
_cell.length_a   1.000
_cell.length_b   1.000
_cell.length_c   1.000
_cell.angle_alpha   90.00
_cell.angle_beta   90.00
_cell.angle_gamma   90.00
#
_symmetry.space_group_name_H-M   'P 1'
#
loop_
_entity.id
_entity.type
_entity.pdbx_description
1 polymer ?
#
loop_
_entity_poly.entity_id
_entity_poly.type
_entity_poly.pdbx_seq_one_letter_code
_entity_poly.pdbx_strand_id
1 'polypeptide(L)'
;MMLLSAKIVAAGTIFICSPTAVWDGDGPIWCAEGPRVRIAGVAARELDGSCRVNQPCPPTDAIEARDRLVRLLGIRVGTRKEGHVLVRALPLTCLSDGSAGGTRTAAWCTSAAFGDLSCAVVRLGGAVRWDRYWKKHQCK
;
A
#
# COMPACT_ATOMS: atom_id res chain seq x y z
N MET A 1 21.09 18.13 7.50
CA MET A 1 19.71 17.65 7.20
C MET A 1 19.56 16.23 7.70
N MET A 2 18.69 16.01 8.67
CA MET A 2 18.44 14.66 9.19
C MET A 2 17.48 13.94 8.25
N LEU A 3 17.94 12.84 7.67
CA LEU A 3 17.05 11.91 6.97
C LEU A 3 16.24 11.18 8.04
N LEU A 4 14.93 11.43 8.04
CA LEU A 4 14.03 10.67 8.90
C LEU A 4 13.93 9.25 8.36
N SER A 5 14.50 8.29 9.11
CA SER A 5 14.27 6.87 8.83
C SER A 5 12.79 6.58 8.96
N ALA A 6 12.24 5.82 8.00
CA ALA A 6 10.87 5.36 8.12
C ALA A 6 10.73 4.52 9.39
N LYS A 7 9.78 4.88 10.26
CA LYS A 7 9.52 4.16 11.50
C LYS A 7 8.50 3.05 11.25
N ILE A 8 8.81 1.86 11.77
CA ILE A 8 7.84 0.77 11.79
C ILE A 8 6.90 1.01 12.96
N VAL A 9 5.61 1.06 12.65
CA VAL A 9 4.57 1.23 13.66
C VAL A 9 4.30 -0.13 14.32
N ALA A 10 4.27 -0.16 15.65
CA ALA A 10 4.03 -1.39 16.40
C ALA A 10 2.67 -2.00 16.07
N ALA A 11 2.61 -3.33 15.96
CA ALA A 11 1.37 -4.05 15.70
C ALA A 11 0.28 -3.67 16.70
N GLY A 12 -0.94 -3.46 16.22
CA GLY A 12 -2.10 -3.07 17.04
C GLY A 12 -2.24 -1.56 17.23
N THR A 13 -1.29 -0.75 16.75
CA THR A 13 -1.35 0.71 16.85
C THR A 13 -2.16 1.29 15.69
N ILE A 14 -3.08 2.20 15.99
CA ILE A 14 -3.81 2.98 15.01
C ILE A 14 -3.00 4.23 14.68
N PHE A 15 -2.85 4.55 13.39
CA PHE A 15 -2.08 5.72 12.97
C PHE A 15 -2.68 6.32 11.69
N ILE A 16 -2.34 7.57 11.43
CA ILE A 16 -2.76 8.28 10.22
C ILE A 16 -1.64 8.17 9.18
N CYS A 17 -2.01 7.86 7.95
CA CYS A 17 -1.13 7.91 6.80
C CYS A 17 -1.71 8.87 5.77
N SER A 18 -1.05 10.00 5.58
CA SER A 18 -1.37 10.92 4.49
C SER A 18 -0.47 10.56 3.30
N PRO A 19 -1.02 9.91 2.26
CA PRO A 19 -0.20 9.43 1.16
C PRO A 19 0.51 10.55 0.42
N THR A 20 1.82 10.36 0.15
CA THR A 20 2.63 11.29 -0.64
C THR A 20 3.24 10.64 -1.87
N ALA A 21 3.52 9.33 -1.82
CA ALA A 21 4.13 8.59 -2.92
C ALA A 21 3.73 7.12 -2.88
N VAL A 22 3.75 6.48 -4.04
CA VAL A 22 3.40 5.06 -4.21
C VAL A 22 4.46 4.39 -5.07
N TRP A 23 4.92 3.20 -4.66
CA TRP A 23 5.91 2.44 -5.41
C TRP A 23 5.26 1.46 -6.40
N ASP A 24 4.45 0.50 -5.91
CA ASP A 24 3.77 -0.47 -6.77
C ASP A 24 2.33 -0.73 -6.29
N GLY A 25 1.67 -1.75 -6.84
CA GLY A 25 0.24 -1.99 -6.62
C GLY A 25 -0.14 -2.44 -5.20
N ASP A 26 0.81 -2.88 -4.38
CA ASP A 26 0.57 -3.19 -2.97
C ASP A 26 1.38 -2.30 -2.02
N GLY A 27 1.96 -1.24 -2.54
CA GLY A 27 2.76 -0.28 -1.80
C GLY A 27 4.26 -0.47 -2.04
N PRO A 28 5.14 0.07 -1.16
CA PRO A 28 4.72 0.88 -0.03
C PRO A 28 4.12 2.21 -0.43
N ILE A 29 3.14 2.64 0.35
CA ILE A 29 2.63 4.00 0.33
C ILE A 29 3.45 4.80 1.33
N TRP A 30 4.08 5.86 0.87
CA TRP A 30 4.83 6.75 1.74
C TRP A 30 3.86 7.74 2.39
N CYS A 31 3.89 7.79 3.72
CA CYS A 31 3.05 8.67 4.51
C CYS A 31 3.80 9.94 4.88
N ALA A 32 3.15 11.09 4.82
CA ALA A 32 3.76 12.36 5.27
C ALA A 32 4.20 12.26 6.75
N GLU A 33 3.53 11.45 7.55
CA GLU A 33 3.82 11.22 8.96
C GLU A 33 5.08 10.37 9.20
N GLY A 34 5.67 9.77 8.17
CA GLY A 34 6.91 9.01 8.23
C GLY A 34 6.79 7.53 7.88
N PRO A 35 5.76 6.79 8.31
CA PRO A 35 5.66 5.37 7.98
C PRO A 35 5.58 5.10 6.47
N ARG A 36 6.02 3.91 6.09
CA ARG A 36 5.87 3.37 4.73
C ARG A 36 4.97 2.15 4.81
N VAL A 37 3.77 2.27 4.26
CA VAL A 37 2.72 1.27 4.42
C VAL A 37 2.72 0.29 3.26
N ARG A 38 2.91 -0.99 3.60
CA ARG A 38 2.58 -2.10 2.72
C ARG A 38 1.14 -2.49 3.00
N ILE A 39 0.30 -2.48 1.97
CA ILE A 39 -1.13 -2.78 2.12
C ILE A 39 -1.28 -4.23 2.60
N ALA A 40 -1.92 -4.43 3.75
CA ALA A 40 -2.01 -5.73 4.38
C ALA A 40 -2.88 -6.70 3.59
N GLY A 41 -2.49 -7.98 3.59
CA GLY A 41 -3.30 -9.08 3.08
C GLY A 41 -3.38 -9.21 1.57
N VAL A 42 -2.67 -8.39 0.79
CA VAL A 42 -2.76 -8.40 -0.67
C VAL A 42 -1.39 -8.54 -1.32
N ALA A 43 -1.38 -8.92 -2.58
CA ALA A 43 -0.16 -9.05 -3.38
C ALA A 43 -0.39 -8.50 -4.78
N ALA A 44 0.56 -7.70 -5.27
CA ALA A 44 0.63 -7.19 -6.63
C ALA A 44 1.96 -7.59 -7.25
N ARG A 45 2.08 -7.50 -8.58
CA ARG A 45 3.36 -7.76 -9.24
C ARG A 45 4.37 -6.68 -8.87
N GLU A 46 5.65 -7.08 -8.75
CA GLU A 46 6.76 -6.15 -8.65
C GLU A 46 6.86 -5.32 -9.93
N LEU A 47 7.49 -4.14 -9.87
CA LEU A 47 7.56 -3.24 -11.04
C LEU A 47 8.30 -3.85 -12.23
N ASP A 48 9.19 -4.82 -12.00
CA ASP A 48 9.85 -5.56 -13.07
C ASP A 48 8.97 -6.64 -13.70
N GLY A 49 7.73 -6.79 -13.23
CA GLY A 49 6.76 -7.77 -13.72
C GLY A 49 6.81 -9.12 -13.00
N SER A 50 7.79 -9.34 -12.13
CA SER A 50 7.93 -10.59 -11.41
C SER A 50 6.99 -10.67 -10.21
N CYS A 51 6.85 -11.89 -9.69
CA CYS A 51 6.21 -12.14 -8.40
C CYS A 51 7.23 -12.79 -7.47
N ARG A 52 7.22 -12.41 -6.20
CA ARG A 52 8.11 -13.00 -5.21
C ARG A 52 7.76 -14.45 -4.97
N VAL A 53 8.76 -15.23 -4.55
CA VAL A 53 8.56 -16.64 -4.17
C VAL A 53 7.52 -16.72 -3.06
N ASN A 54 6.59 -17.68 -3.19
CA ASN A 54 5.49 -17.93 -2.27
C ASN A 54 4.42 -16.82 -2.21
N GLN A 55 4.51 -15.83 -3.09
CA GLN A 55 3.51 -14.77 -3.20
C GLN A 55 2.54 -15.12 -4.33
N PRO A 56 1.22 -14.92 -4.14
CA PRO A 56 0.27 -15.02 -5.25
C PRO A 56 0.65 -14.09 -6.38
N CYS A 57 0.49 -14.55 -7.61
CA CYS A 57 0.89 -13.78 -8.78
C CYS A 57 -0.36 -13.33 -9.55
N PRO A 58 -0.79 -12.07 -9.38
CA PRO A 58 -1.97 -11.58 -10.09
C PRO A 58 -1.69 -11.41 -11.58
N PRO A 59 -2.73 -11.53 -12.43
CA PRO A 59 -2.57 -11.32 -13.89
C PRO A 59 -2.34 -9.87 -14.28
N THR A 60 -2.72 -8.92 -13.42
CA THR A 60 -2.64 -7.48 -13.74
C THR A 60 -1.19 -7.03 -13.80
N ASP A 61 -0.84 -6.35 -14.88
CA ASP A 61 0.47 -5.74 -15.10
C ASP A 61 0.83 -4.80 -13.94
N ALA A 62 2.11 -4.78 -13.56
CA ALA A 62 2.60 -4.04 -12.40
C ALA A 62 2.33 -2.53 -12.48
N ILE A 63 2.52 -1.93 -13.67
CA ILE A 63 2.27 -0.50 -13.87
C ILE A 63 0.78 -0.21 -13.79
N GLU A 64 -0.06 -1.05 -14.39
CA GLU A 64 -1.51 -0.89 -14.31
C GLU A 64 -2.01 -1.04 -12.87
N ALA A 65 -1.47 -2.01 -12.13
CA ALA A 65 -1.80 -2.20 -10.71
C ALA A 65 -1.47 -0.94 -9.88
N ARG A 66 -0.28 -0.38 -10.10
CA ARG A 66 0.13 0.87 -9.44
C ARG A 66 -0.80 2.02 -9.82
N ASP A 67 -1.11 2.15 -11.10
CA ASP A 67 -1.96 3.25 -11.58
C ASP A 67 -3.38 3.16 -11.00
N ARG A 68 -3.92 1.94 -10.84
CA ARG A 68 -5.22 1.73 -10.18
C ARG A 68 -5.17 2.16 -8.72
N LEU A 69 -4.09 1.83 -8.01
CA LEU A 69 -3.91 2.26 -6.61
C LEU A 69 -3.82 3.78 -6.53
N VAL A 70 -3.04 4.41 -7.39
CA VAL A 70 -2.91 5.87 -7.42
C VAL A 70 -4.28 6.54 -7.63
N ARG A 71 -5.06 6.07 -8.62
CA ARG A 71 -6.39 6.63 -8.90
C ARG A 71 -7.36 6.42 -7.73
N LEU A 72 -7.25 5.29 -7.04
CA LEU A 72 -8.06 5.01 -5.86
C LEU A 72 -7.74 5.98 -4.72
N LEU A 73 -6.45 6.21 -4.47
CA LEU A 73 -6.00 7.08 -3.38
C LEU A 73 -6.31 8.55 -3.65
N GLY A 74 -6.13 9.02 -4.89
CA GLY A 74 -6.32 10.43 -5.20
C GLY A 74 -5.81 10.81 -6.58
N ILE A 75 -5.00 11.85 -6.65
CA ILE A 75 -4.56 12.48 -7.89
C ILE A 75 -3.04 12.35 -8.01
N ARG A 76 -2.57 11.89 -9.17
CA ARG A 76 -1.15 11.90 -9.51
C ARG A 76 -0.68 13.34 -9.70
N VAL A 77 0.40 13.72 -9.01
CA VAL A 77 0.95 15.09 -9.09
C VAL A 77 2.41 15.12 -9.59
N GLY A 78 3.00 13.97 -9.88
CA GLY A 78 4.35 13.90 -10.40
C GLY A 78 4.96 12.53 -10.25
N THR A 79 6.25 12.44 -10.54
CA THR A 79 7.04 11.21 -10.41
C THR A 79 8.39 11.56 -9.83
N ARG A 80 8.86 10.78 -8.85
CA ARG A 80 10.22 10.92 -8.33
C ARG A 80 11.23 10.34 -9.31
N LYS A 81 12.48 10.80 -9.20
CA LYS A 81 13.60 10.29 -10.01
C LYS A 81 13.75 8.78 -9.88
N GLU A 82 13.50 8.23 -8.70
CA GLU A 82 13.62 6.79 -8.41
C GLU A 82 12.44 5.97 -8.97
N GLY A 83 11.38 6.62 -9.41
CA GLY A 83 10.22 5.96 -10.01
C GLY A 83 8.94 5.99 -9.20
N HIS A 84 8.97 6.45 -7.95
CA HIS A 84 7.75 6.60 -7.14
C HIS A 84 6.79 7.58 -7.79
N VAL A 85 5.50 7.24 -7.83
CA VAL A 85 4.44 8.17 -8.26
C VAL A 85 4.04 9.04 -7.08
N LEU A 86 4.14 10.34 -7.27
CA LEU A 86 3.70 11.32 -6.26
C LEU A 86 2.20 11.52 -6.36
N VAL A 87 1.54 11.55 -5.19
CA VAL A 87 0.08 11.64 -5.12
C VAL A 87 -0.36 12.75 -4.16
N ARG A 88 -1.54 13.27 -4.42
CA ARG A 88 -2.31 14.09 -3.49
C ARG A 88 -3.57 13.29 -3.15
N ALA A 89 -3.74 12.96 -1.87
CA ALA A 89 -4.78 12.05 -1.43
C ALA A 89 -5.32 12.46 -0.05
N LEU A 90 -6.55 12.03 0.26
CA LEU A 90 -7.09 12.14 1.60
C LEU A 90 -6.32 11.25 2.57
N PRO A 91 -6.22 11.64 3.85
CA PRO A 91 -5.58 10.80 4.85
C PRO A 91 -6.27 9.44 4.99
N LEU A 92 -5.47 8.41 5.25
CA LEU A 92 -5.94 7.09 5.60
C LEU A 92 -5.85 6.91 7.12
N THR A 93 -6.81 6.19 7.68
CA THR A 93 -6.70 5.68 9.06
C THR A 93 -6.26 4.23 8.97
N CYS A 94 -5.12 3.90 9.58
CA CYS A 94 -4.48 2.61 9.45
C CYS A 94 -4.35 1.90 10.79
N LEU A 95 -4.51 0.59 10.78
CA LEU A 95 -4.21 -0.29 11.90
C LEU A 95 -2.96 -1.11 11.54
N SER A 96 -1.89 -0.94 12.30
CA SER A 96 -0.64 -1.65 12.04
C SER A 96 -0.78 -3.14 12.32
N ASP A 97 -0.21 -3.94 11.42
CA ASP A 97 -0.04 -5.39 11.57
C ASP A 97 1.45 -5.71 11.85
N GLY A 98 2.26 -4.70 12.11
CA GLY A 98 3.69 -4.83 12.41
C GLY A 98 4.57 -4.71 11.17
N SER A 99 5.83 -5.14 11.31
CA SER A 99 6.82 -5.05 10.23
C SER A 99 6.42 -5.89 9.01
N ALA A 100 6.58 -5.32 7.84
CA ALA A 100 6.46 -6.02 6.56
C ALA A 100 7.84 -6.26 5.90
N GLY A 101 8.89 -6.17 6.69
CA GLY A 101 10.28 -6.26 6.23
C GLY A 101 10.87 -4.89 5.91
N GLY A 102 12.19 -4.75 6.11
CA GLY A 102 12.88 -3.48 5.89
C GLY A 102 12.28 -2.35 6.71
N THR A 103 11.94 -1.26 6.05
CA THR A 103 11.37 -0.06 6.69
C THR A 103 9.84 0.01 6.57
N ARG A 104 9.20 -1.08 6.11
CA ARG A 104 7.76 -1.08 5.82
C ARG A 104 6.95 -1.56 7.01
N THR A 105 5.79 -0.95 7.21
CA THR A 105 4.74 -1.39 8.14
C THR A 105 3.59 -1.99 7.34
N ALA A 106 3.22 -3.23 7.62
CA ALA A 106 1.98 -3.79 7.08
C ALA A 106 0.80 -3.16 7.82
N ALA A 107 -0.22 -2.71 7.11
CA ALA A 107 -1.36 -2.07 7.76
C ALA A 107 -2.66 -2.27 6.99
N TRP A 108 -3.75 -2.35 7.75
CA TRP A 108 -5.13 -2.34 7.29
C TRP A 108 -5.61 -0.90 7.34
N CYS A 109 -5.84 -0.28 6.19
CA CYS A 109 -6.15 1.15 6.11
C CYS A 109 -7.55 1.38 5.57
N THR A 110 -8.19 2.45 6.03
CA THR A 110 -9.50 2.89 5.53
C THR A 110 -9.46 4.34 5.10
N SER A 111 -10.29 4.68 4.13
CA SER A 111 -10.49 6.04 3.66
C SER A 111 -11.96 6.41 3.77
N ALA A 112 -12.24 7.68 4.07
CA ALA A 112 -13.60 8.19 4.02
C ALA A 112 -14.21 8.10 2.61
N ALA A 113 -13.36 8.10 1.57
CA ALA A 113 -13.82 8.10 0.18
C ALA A 113 -14.21 6.72 -0.34
N PHE A 114 -13.51 5.63 0.06
CA PHE A 114 -13.71 4.30 -0.53
C PHE A 114 -13.76 3.17 0.49
N GLY A 115 -13.61 3.43 1.77
CA GLY A 115 -13.64 2.41 2.82
C GLY A 115 -12.32 1.65 2.94
N ASP A 116 -12.40 0.32 3.07
CA ASP A 116 -11.24 -0.56 3.27
C ASP A 116 -10.34 -0.61 2.04
N LEU A 117 -9.07 -0.25 2.22
CA LEU A 117 -8.11 -0.18 1.12
C LEU A 117 -7.76 -1.56 0.56
N SER A 118 -7.50 -2.55 1.42
CA SER A 118 -7.18 -3.91 0.96
C SER A 118 -8.32 -4.49 0.14
N CYS A 119 -9.56 -4.32 0.60
CA CYS A 119 -10.75 -4.77 -0.13
C CYS A 119 -10.91 -4.03 -1.46
N ALA A 120 -10.64 -2.73 -1.48
CA ALA A 120 -10.78 -1.92 -2.69
C ALA A 120 -9.77 -2.30 -3.77
N VAL A 121 -8.49 -2.53 -3.41
CA VAL A 121 -7.48 -2.91 -4.42
C VAL A 121 -7.76 -4.28 -5.01
N VAL A 122 -8.28 -5.22 -4.21
CA VAL A 122 -8.69 -6.53 -4.71
C VAL A 122 -9.89 -6.41 -5.65
N ARG A 123 -10.91 -5.64 -5.25
CA ARG A 123 -12.10 -5.40 -6.08
C ARG A 123 -11.76 -4.76 -7.41
N LEU A 124 -10.80 -3.83 -7.44
CA LEU A 124 -10.36 -3.17 -8.66
C LEU A 124 -9.40 -4.02 -9.49
N GLY A 125 -8.97 -5.17 -9.01
CA GLY A 125 -8.18 -6.13 -9.74
C GLY A 125 -6.69 -5.81 -9.87
N GLY A 126 -6.19 -4.77 -9.19
CA GLY A 126 -4.76 -4.43 -9.20
C GLY A 126 -3.92 -5.39 -8.38
N ALA A 127 -4.53 -5.98 -7.35
CA ALA A 127 -3.89 -6.96 -6.47
C ALA A 127 -4.86 -8.10 -6.20
N VAL A 128 -4.32 -9.20 -5.68
CA VAL A 128 -5.12 -10.35 -5.24
C VAL A 128 -4.94 -10.56 -3.74
N ARG A 129 -5.90 -11.25 -3.12
CA ARG A 129 -5.76 -11.64 -1.72
C ARG A 129 -4.57 -12.56 -1.55
N TRP A 130 -3.79 -12.30 -0.52
CA TRP A 130 -2.76 -13.22 -0.06
C TRP A 130 -3.31 -13.90 1.20
N ASP A 131 -3.94 -15.06 1.03
CA ASP A 131 -4.74 -15.70 2.08
C ASP A 131 -3.97 -15.94 3.36
N ARG A 132 -2.66 -16.23 3.27
CA ARG A 132 -1.80 -16.39 4.44
C ARG A 132 -1.82 -15.17 5.37
N TYR A 133 -1.94 -13.95 4.80
CA TYR A 133 -1.91 -12.69 5.54
C TYR A 133 -3.29 -12.03 5.62
N TRP A 134 -4.25 -12.45 4.80
CA TRP A 134 -5.62 -11.92 4.86
C TRP A 134 -6.31 -12.32 6.15
N LYS A 135 -6.08 -13.56 6.61
CA LYS A 135 -6.64 -14.13 7.84
C LYS A 135 -8.16 -14.03 7.86
N LYS A 136 -8.71 -13.40 8.91
CA LYS A 136 -10.16 -13.26 9.10
C LYS A 136 -10.66 -11.87 8.70
N HIS A 137 -9.86 -11.12 7.96
CA HIS A 137 -10.26 -9.76 7.54
C HIS A 137 -11.51 -9.83 6.67
N GLN A 138 -12.46 -8.94 6.95
CA GLN A 138 -13.74 -8.91 6.24
C GLN A 138 -13.92 -7.58 5.52
N CYS A 139 -14.36 -7.66 4.26
CA CYS A 139 -14.77 -6.51 3.48
C CYS A 139 -16.24 -6.21 3.78
N LYS A 140 -16.51 -4.96 4.09
CA LYS A 140 -17.89 -4.50 4.34
C LYS A 140 -18.33 -3.55 3.24
#